data_16ba00a24e53930fcbdfc0a8554bf663
#
_entry.id   16ba00a24e53930fcbdfc0a8554bf663
#
_cell.length_a   1.000
_cell.length_b   1.000
_cell.length_c   1.000
_cell.angle_alpha   90.00
_cell.angle_beta   90.00
_cell.angle_gamma   90.00
#
_symmetry.space_group_name_H-M   'P 1'
#
loop_
_entity.id
_entity.type
_entity.pdbx_description
1 polymer ?
#
loop_
_entity_poly.entity_id
_entity_poly.type
_entity_poly.pdbx_seq_one_letter_code
_entity_poly.pdbx_strand_id
1 'polypeptide(L)'
;VNYVVNAFWQKFNDRPFPAIRPNTYFPAGSYGVGAREIGYLFGQYKRLRNEFTGVLTGKGLNWGGSLIRPEATGYGAVYFAAEMLATRGETLAGKICLVSGSGNVAQYTVEKLLQLGAKPVTLSDSNGYIYDEAGITQEKLEFVKELKNVRRGRIKEYAERFKGVVYTPVDPKLDYNPLWNHKAHCAFPSATQNEINGKDAQNLIRNGVYLVAEGANMPSTPEAIDVFLEHKILYGPGKAANAGGVATSGLEMSQNSLRLSWTREEVDRRLQGIMKAIHEQCVIYGKEGNYVNYVRGANIAGFIKVADAMLDQGVV
;
A
#
# COMPACT_ATOMS: atom_id res chain seq x y z
N VAL A 1 -26.48 -2.10 -9.55
CA VAL A 1 -25.53 -2.50 -8.49
C VAL A 1 -25.98 -3.81 -7.89
N ASN A 2 -27.22 -3.93 -7.35
CA ASN A 2 -27.69 -5.17 -6.71
C ASN A 2 -27.69 -6.39 -7.66
N TYR A 3 -27.97 -6.21 -8.95
CA TYR A 3 -27.92 -7.29 -9.94
C TYR A 3 -26.50 -7.84 -10.14
N VAL A 4 -25.51 -6.95 -10.27
CA VAL A 4 -24.11 -7.34 -10.44
C VAL A 4 -23.58 -8.03 -9.19
N VAL A 5 -23.93 -7.52 -8.00
CA VAL A 5 -23.55 -8.13 -6.72
C VAL A 5 -24.21 -9.50 -6.54
N ASN A 6 -25.48 -9.65 -6.92
CA ASN A 6 -26.20 -10.95 -6.91
C ASN A 6 -25.54 -11.95 -7.87
N ALA A 7 -25.26 -11.55 -9.11
CA ALA A 7 -24.62 -12.43 -10.09
C ALA A 7 -23.20 -12.84 -9.64
N PHE A 8 -22.46 -11.94 -9.00
CA PHE A 8 -21.17 -12.23 -8.41
C PHE A 8 -21.27 -13.29 -7.30
N TRP A 9 -22.19 -13.10 -6.34
CA TRP A 9 -22.40 -14.06 -5.24
C TRP A 9 -22.94 -15.40 -5.71
N GLN A 10 -23.84 -15.43 -6.71
CA GLN A 10 -24.32 -16.68 -7.30
C GLN A 10 -23.19 -17.44 -7.99
N LYS A 11 -22.38 -16.78 -8.85
CA LYS A 11 -21.21 -17.42 -9.47
C LYS A 11 -20.18 -17.92 -8.46
N PHE A 12 -20.09 -17.28 -7.32
CA PHE A 12 -19.17 -17.68 -6.25
C PHE A 12 -19.65 -18.92 -5.50
N ASN A 13 -20.96 -19.04 -5.29
CA ASN A 13 -21.59 -20.20 -4.63
C ASN A 13 -21.73 -21.41 -5.56
N ASP A 14 -21.86 -21.21 -6.88
CA ASP A 14 -22.07 -22.27 -7.87
C ASP A 14 -20.77 -22.94 -8.34
N ARG A 15 -19.61 -22.54 -7.84
CA ARG A 15 -18.35 -23.18 -8.20
C ARG A 15 -18.16 -24.51 -7.49
N PRO A 16 -17.74 -25.58 -8.21
CA PRO A 16 -17.56 -26.92 -7.65
C PRO A 16 -16.35 -27.04 -6.71
N PHE A 17 -15.67 -25.95 -6.40
CA PHE A 17 -14.58 -25.94 -5.44
C PHE A 17 -15.11 -25.57 -4.05
N PRO A 18 -15.15 -26.53 -3.11
CA PRO A 18 -15.59 -26.28 -1.73
C PRO A 18 -14.64 -25.34 -0.94
N ALA A 19 -13.54 -24.91 -1.54
CA ALA A 19 -12.49 -24.13 -0.88
C ALA A 19 -12.84 -22.65 -0.64
N ILE A 20 -13.87 -22.11 -1.28
CA ILE A 20 -14.26 -20.71 -1.08
C ILE A 20 -15.62 -20.67 -0.40
N ARG A 21 -15.64 -21.04 0.89
CA ARG A 21 -16.81 -20.84 1.73
C ARG A 21 -17.04 -19.35 1.98
N PRO A 22 -18.27 -18.89 2.24
CA PRO A 22 -18.58 -17.49 2.56
C PRO A 22 -17.77 -16.88 3.72
N ASN A 23 -17.18 -17.72 4.57
CA ASN A 23 -16.30 -17.33 5.67
C ASN A 23 -14.82 -17.21 5.28
N THR A 24 -14.49 -17.47 4.01
CA THR A 24 -13.12 -17.31 3.52
C THR A 24 -12.83 -15.83 3.29
N TYR A 25 -11.64 -15.41 3.69
CA TYR A 25 -11.13 -14.07 3.47
C TYR A 25 -11.37 -13.61 2.03
N PHE A 26 -12.10 -12.51 1.89
CA PHE A 26 -12.23 -11.82 0.61
C PHE A 26 -11.39 -10.55 0.69
N PRO A 27 -10.30 -10.43 -0.08
CA PRO A 27 -9.50 -9.21 -0.05
C PRO A 27 -10.35 -8.04 -0.50
N ALA A 28 -10.68 -7.19 0.44
CA ALA A 28 -11.31 -5.92 0.17
C ALA A 28 -10.23 -4.90 -0.15
N GLY A 29 -10.46 -4.06 -1.14
CA GLY A 29 -9.55 -2.97 -1.49
C GLY A 29 -8.71 -3.22 -2.73
N SER A 30 -9.13 -4.11 -3.62
CA SER A 30 -8.64 -4.18 -4.98
C SER A 30 -9.15 -2.99 -5.81
N TYR A 31 -8.55 -2.76 -6.95
CA TYR A 31 -8.85 -1.68 -7.88
C TYR A 31 -10.34 -1.32 -7.95
N GLY A 32 -10.68 -0.08 -7.56
CA GLY A 32 -12.04 0.45 -7.64
C GLY A 32 -13.04 -0.10 -6.61
N VAL A 33 -12.59 -0.93 -5.64
CA VAL A 33 -13.41 -1.45 -4.55
C VAL A 33 -13.05 -0.73 -3.26
N GLY A 34 -13.89 0.22 -2.87
CA GLY A 34 -13.76 1.00 -1.64
C GLY A 34 -14.80 0.63 -0.59
N ALA A 35 -14.89 1.43 0.47
CA ALA A 35 -15.84 1.22 1.57
C ALA A 35 -17.30 1.13 1.10
N ARG A 36 -17.67 1.90 0.08
CA ARG A 36 -19.02 1.87 -0.51
C ARG A 36 -19.33 0.52 -1.14
N GLU A 37 -18.43 -0.02 -1.94
CA GLU A 37 -18.59 -1.30 -2.63
C GLU A 37 -18.61 -2.46 -1.62
N ILE A 38 -17.76 -2.38 -0.58
CA ILE A 38 -17.78 -3.33 0.54
C ILE A 38 -19.12 -3.29 1.27
N GLY A 39 -19.70 -2.09 1.47
CA GLY A 39 -21.04 -1.96 2.05
C GLY A 39 -22.10 -2.70 1.25
N TYR A 40 -22.10 -2.54 -0.08
CA TYR A 40 -23.04 -3.23 -0.95
C TYR A 40 -22.85 -4.76 -0.94
N LEU A 41 -21.60 -5.22 -0.98
CA LEU A 41 -21.26 -6.63 -0.92
C LEU A 41 -21.71 -7.27 0.41
N PHE A 42 -21.41 -6.62 1.53
CA PHE A 42 -21.79 -7.10 2.85
C PHE A 42 -23.32 -7.11 3.06
N GLY A 43 -23.99 -6.03 2.65
CA GLY A 43 -25.46 -5.97 2.73
C GLY A 43 -26.14 -7.08 1.94
N GLN A 44 -25.62 -7.39 0.76
CA GLN A 44 -26.15 -8.49 -0.05
C GLN A 44 -25.79 -9.87 0.52
N TYR A 45 -24.58 -10.06 1.05
CA TYR A 45 -24.21 -11.28 1.76
C TYR A 45 -25.14 -11.54 2.94
N LYS A 46 -25.35 -10.53 3.80
CA LYS A 46 -26.26 -10.60 4.95
C LYS A 46 -27.67 -11.01 4.53
N ARG A 47 -28.18 -10.44 3.44
CA ARG A 47 -29.51 -10.76 2.92
C ARG A 47 -29.62 -12.20 2.43
N LEU A 48 -28.62 -12.70 1.68
CA LEU A 48 -28.65 -14.04 1.09
C LEU A 48 -28.41 -15.14 2.11
N ARG A 49 -27.50 -14.90 3.06
CA ARG A 49 -27.10 -15.89 4.06
C ARG A 49 -27.89 -15.82 5.36
N ASN A 50 -28.61 -14.71 5.60
CA ASN A 50 -29.25 -14.40 6.86
C ASN A 50 -28.27 -14.44 8.05
N GLU A 51 -27.02 -13.97 7.82
CA GLU A 51 -25.93 -14.00 8.78
C GLU A 51 -25.30 -12.61 8.90
N PHE A 52 -24.89 -12.25 10.13
CA PHE A 52 -24.06 -11.07 10.41
C PHE A 52 -22.74 -11.55 10.99
N THR A 53 -21.77 -11.82 10.11
CA THR A 53 -20.47 -12.42 10.44
C THR A 53 -19.32 -11.47 10.08
N GLY A 54 -18.08 -11.86 10.45
CA GLY A 54 -16.86 -11.13 10.12
C GLY A 54 -16.39 -11.25 8.65
N VAL A 55 -17.27 -11.67 7.74
CA VAL A 55 -16.95 -11.78 6.31
C VAL A 55 -16.69 -10.40 5.69
N LEU A 56 -15.81 -10.34 4.71
CA LEU A 56 -15.33 -9.13 4.07
C LEU A 56 -14.53 -8.23 5.03
N THR A 57 -13.59 -7.48 4.52
CA THR A 57 -12.81 -6.50 5.28
C THR A 57 -12.85 -5.13 4.62
N GLY A 58 -12.59 -4.07 5.40
CA GLY A 58 -12.87 -2.69 5.00
C GLY A 58 -14.33 -2.29 5.23
N LYS A 59 -15.01 -2.96 6.17
CA LYS A 59 -16.36 -2.63 6.60
C LYS A 59 -16.42 -1.27 7.29
N GLY A 60 -17.58 -0.65 7.30
CA GLY A 60 -17.83 0.55 8.10
C GLY A 60 -17.76 0.26 9.60
N LEU A 61 -17.33 1.24 10.40
CA LEU A 61 -17.14 1.08 11.85
C LEU A 61 -18.41 0.62 12.57
N ASN A 62 -19.59 1.06 12.11
CA ASN A 62 -20.87 0.73 12.73
C ASN A 62 -21.33 -0.71 12.48
N TRP A 63 -20.63 -1.47 11.65
CA TRP A 63 -21.03 -2.83 11.28
C TRP A 63 -19.82 -3.77 11.08
N GLY A 64 -18.84 -3.65 11.99
CA GLY A 64 -17.73 -4.58 12.13
C GLY A 64 -16.42 -4.17 11.50
N GLY A 65 -16.28 -2.92 11.05
CA GLY A 65 -15.04 -2.39 10.51
C GLY A 65 -14.00 -2.09 11.59
N SER A 66 -12.74 -1.97 11.18
CA SER A 66 -11.61 -1.62 12.04
C SER A 66 -11.12 -0.20 11.75
N LEU A 67 -10.75 0.51 12.79
CA LEU A 67 -9.92 1.72 12.70
C LEU A 67 -8.58 1.35 12.03
N ILE A 68 -7.91 2.36 11.46
CA ILE A 68 -6.63 2.21 10.73
C ILE A 68 -6.75 1.39 9.42
N ARG A 69 -7.87 0.74 9.12
CA ARG A 69 -7.99 -0.07 7.90
C ARG A 69 -7.80 0.75 6.60
N PRO A 70 -8.38 1.96 6.47
CA PRO A 70 -8.12 2.84 5.31
C PRO A 70 -6.66 3.27 5.20
N GLU A 71 -6.02 3.55 6.33
CA GLU A 71 -4.65 4.04 6.42
C GLU A 71 -3.59 2.96 6.23
N ALA A 72 -3.94 1.73 6.53
CA ALA A 72 -3.03 0.63 6.83
C ALA A 72 -2.00 0.33 5.74
N THR A 73 -2.36 0.43 4.46
CA THR A 73 -1.42 0.14 3.37
C THR A 73 -0.35 1.22 3.27
N GLY A 74 -0.75 2.49 3.28
CA GLY A 74 0.18 3.62 3.25
C GLY A 74 1.06 3.67 4.51
N TYR A 75 0.43 3.53 5.68
CA TYR A 75 1.16 3.49 6.96
C TYR A 75 2.15 2.34 7.01
N GLY A 76 1.72 1.13 6.59
CA GLY A 76 2.58 -0.05 6.56
C GLY A 76 3.81 0.13 5.66
N ALA A 77 3.64 0.70 4.47
CA ALA A 77 4.75 0.98 3.55
C ALA A 77 5.78 1.94 4.19
N VAL A 78 5.31 2.95 4.91
CA VAL A 78 6.19 3.91 5.60
C VAL A 78 6.85 3.28 6.83
N TYR A 79 6.15 2.43 7.60
CA TYR A 79 6.77 1.69 8.71
C TYR A 79 7.85 0.73 8.20
N PHE A 80 7.58 0.01 7.12
CA PHE A 80 8.58 -0.87 6.50
C PHE A 80 9.81 -0.09 6.03
N ALA A 81 9.61 1.08 5.40
CA ALA A 81 10.68 1.98 5.00
C ALA A 81 11.51 2.49 6.19
N ALA A 82 10.85 2.82 7.30
CA ALA A 82 11.54 3.23 8.53
C ALA A 82 12.43 2.11 9.09
N GLU A 83 11.94 0.87 9.11
CA GLU A 83 12.75 -0.29 9.51
C GLU A 83 13.93 -0.53 8.55
N MET A 84 13.74 -0.36 7.23
CA MET A 84 14.84 -0.44 6.27
C MET A 84 15.92 0.62 6.54
N LEU A 85 15.53 1.88 6.80
CA LEU A 85 16.48 2.95 7.16
C LEU A 85 17.20 2.66 8.47
N ALA A 86 16.51 2.11 9.46
CA ALA A 86 17.08 1.75 10.75
C ALA A 86 18.23 0.74 10.62
N THR A 87 18.25 -0.11 9.58
CA THR A 87 19.41 -1.00 9.31
C THR A 87 20.69 -0.24 8.99
N ARG A 88 20.58 1.04 8.60
CA ARG A 88 21.71 1.94 8.33
C ARG A 88 21.91 3.01 9.43
N GLY A 89 21.15 2.92 10.53
CA GLY A 89 21.15 3.95 11.57
C GLY A 89 20.50 5.28 11.16
N GLU A 90 19.65 5.24 10.14
CA GLU A 90 18.96 6.42 9.60
C GLU A 90 17.48 6.43 9.97
N THR A 91 16.84 7.60 9.82
CA THR A 91 15.39 7.80 10.02
C THR A 91 14.78 8.53 8.82
N LEU A 92 13.45 8.57 8.76
CA LEU A 92 12.73 9.33 7.73
C LEU A 92 12.77 10.86 7.95
N ALA A 93 13.11 11.34 9.15
CA ALA A 93 13.14 12.75 9.45
C ALA A 93 14.06 13.53 8.48
N GLY A 94 13.53 14.58 7.88
CA GLY A 94 14.23 15.41 6.90
C GLY A 94 14.43 14.79 5.51
N LYS A 95 14.01 13.57 5.27
CA LYS A 95 14.15 12.94 3.94
C LYS A 95 13.13 13.50 2.95
N ILE A 96 13.58 13.82 1.75
CA ILE A 96 12.72 14.18 0.63
C ILE A 96 12.19 12.91 0.01
N CYS A 97 10.86 12.84 -0.15
CA CYS A 97 10.15 11.64 -0.60
C CYS A 97 9.31 11.91 -1.85
N LEU A 98 9.49 11.08 -2.88
CA LEU A 98 8.59 11.03 -4.04
C LEU A 98 7.47 10.05 -3.76
N VAL A 99 6.24 10.47 -4.01
CA VAL A 99 5.05 9.62 -3.87
C VAL A 99 4.25 9.72 -5.15
N SER A 100 3.89 8.58 -5.76
CA SER A 100 2.97 8.52 -6.88
C SER A 100 1.55 8.23 -6.44
N GLY A 101 0.59 8.53 -7.32
CA GLY A 101 -0.83 8.41 -6.99
C GLY A 101 -1.36 9.58 -6.18
N SER A 102 -2.64 9.58 -5.95
CA SER A 102 -3.38 10.53 -5.08
C SER A 102 -4.61 9.85 -4.46
N GLY A 103 -4.68 8.53 -4.58
CA GLY A 103 -5.69 7.70 -3.95
C GLY A 103 -5.37 7.36 -2.49
N ASN A 104 -6.08 6.39 -1.96
CA ASN A 104 -6.01 6.02 -0.54
C ASN A 104 -4.57 5.72 -0.07
N VAL A 105 -3.85 4.87 -0.80
CA VAL A 105 -2.47 4.49 -0.42
C VAL A 105 -1.55 5.71 -0.40
N ALA A 106 -1.57 6.54 -1.45
CA ALA A 106 -0.73 7.73 -1.54
C ALA A 106 -1.04 8.76 -0.45
N GLN A 107 -2.32 9.03 -0.19
CA GLN A 107 -2.75 9.98 0.86
C GLN A 107 -2.20 9.58 2.23
N TYR A 108 -2.35 8.32 2.60
CA TYR A 108 -1.91 7.84 3.91
C TYR A 108 -0.41 7.56 3.98
N THR A 109 0.25 7.29 2.85
CA THR A 109 1.72 7.34 2.77
C THR A 109 2.23 8.73 3.10
N VAL A 110 1.68 9.77 2.45
CA VAL A 110 2.04 11.18 2.74
C VAL A 110 1.76 11.54 4.18
N GLU A 111 0.59 11.18 4.72
CA GLU A 111 0.24 11.46 6.11
C GLU A 111 1.24 10.87 7.11
N LYS A 112 1.62 9.60 6.94
CA LYS A 112 2.58 8.97 7.83
C LYS A 112 4.00 9.52 7.65
N LEU A 113 4.40 9.85 6.43
CA LEU A 113 5.67 10.52 6.16
C LEU A 113 5.77 11.87 6.90
N LEU A 114 4.70 12.67 6.86
CA LEU A 114 4.63 13.93 7.61
C LEU A 114 4.74 13.71 9.12
N GLN A 115 4.04 12.71 9.67
CA GLN A 115 4.11 12.37 11.09
C GLN A 115 5.52 11.95 11.54
N LEU A 116 6.31 11.35 10.64
CA LEU A 116 7.70 10.95 10.90
C LEU A 116 8.72 12.03 10.48
N GLY A 117 8.28 13.24 10.17
CA GLY A 117 9.14 14.39 9.86
C GLY A 117 9.79 14.35 8.48
N ALA A 118 9.30 13.51 7.57
CA ALA A 118 9.76 13.52 6.18
C ALA A 118 9.09 14.63 5.36
N LYS A 119 9.63 14.89 4.19
CA LYS A 119 9.16 15.91 3.24
C LYS A 119 8.67 15.25 1.94
N PRO A 120 7.40 14.87 1.83
CA PRO A 120 6.83 14.43 0.57
C PRO A 120 6.67 15.62 -0.38
N VAL A 121 7.03 15.45 -1.67
CA VAL A 121 7.07 16.56 -2.65
C VAL A 121 6.29 16.28 -3.92
N THR A 122 5.76 15.07 -4.12
CA THR A 122 4.99 14.72 -5.33
C THR A 122 3.72 13.97 -5.01
N LEU A 123 2.71 14.14 -5.85
CA LEU A 123 1.52 13.29 -5.99
C LEU A 123 1.13 13.26 -7.45
N SER A 124 0.43 12.21 -7.89
CA SER A 124 0.03 12.05 -9.28
C SER A 124 -1.37 11.48 -9.46
N ASP A 125 -1.90 11.62 -10.65
CA ASP A 125 -3.04 10.85 -11.15
C ASP A 125 -2.82 10.47 -12.61
N SER A 126 -3.82 9.88 -13.26
CA SER A 126 -3.71 9.45 -14.67
C SER A 126 -3.48 10.58 -15.68
N ASN A 127 -3.64 11.85 -15.27
CA ASN A 127 -3.50 13.00 -16.16
C ASN A 127 -2.14 13.71 -16.01
N GLY A 128 -1.43 13.47 -14.92
CA GLY A 128 -0.15 14.12 -14.62
C GLY A 128 0.24 14.04 -13.15
N TYR A 129 1.24 14.82 -12.79
CA TYR A 129 1.72 14.90 -11.42
C TYR A 129 1.99 16.32 -10.98
N ILE A 130 2.01 16.55 -9.68
CA ILE A 130 2.46 17.78 -9.06
C ILE A 130 3.85 17.59 -8.44
N TYR A 131 4.66 18.63 -8.53
CA TYR A 131 5.91 18.78 -7.78
C TYR A 131 5.81 20.03 -6.91
N ASP A 132 5.87 19.83 -5.62
CA ASP A 132 5.83 20.87 -4.59
C ASP A 132 7.18 20.93 -3.88
N GLU A 133 8.08 21.77 -4.35
CA GLU A 133 9.43 21.90 -3.78
C GLU A 133 9.41 22.31 -2.31
N ALA A 134 8.43 23.12 -1.90
CA ALA A 134 8.26 23.50 -0.50
C ALA A 134 7.85 22.33 0.40
N GLY A 135 7.30 21.29 -0.18
CA GLY A 135 6.77 20.10 0.48
C GLY A 135 5.26 20.16 0.69
N ILE A 136 4.65 18.98 0.66
CA ILE A 136 3.25 18.80 0.98
C ILE A 136 3.12 18.89 2.51
N THR A 137 2.26 19.81 2.99
CA THR A 137 1.95 19.96 4.42
C THR A 137 0.66 19.23 4.76
N GLN A 138 0.32 19.15 6.05
CA GLN A 138 -0.95 18.57 6.48
C GLN A 138 -2.16 19.31 5.87
N GLU A 139 -2.15 20.64 5.82
CA GLU A 139 -3.20 21.42 5.20
C GLU A 139 -3.37 21.08 3.71
N LYS A 140 -2.26 20.97 2.99
CA LYS A 140 -2.26 20.60 1.57
C LYS A 140 -2.74 19.17 1.36
N LEU A 141 -2.41 18.25 2.27
CA LEU A 141 -2.90 16.88 2.25
C LEU A 141 -4.42 16.81 2.47
N GLU A 142 -4.95 17.59 3.42
CA GLU A 142 -6.40 17.64 3.63
C GLU A 142 -7.15 18.15 2.39
N PHE A 143 -6.59 19.14 1.70
CA PHE A 143 -7.12 19.56 0.39
C PHE A 143 -7.13 18.41 -0.63
N VAL A 144 -6.07 17.59 -0.68
CA VAL A 144 -6.03 16.42 -1.58
C VAL A 144 -7.09 15.39 -1.20
N LYS A 145 -7.26 15.13 0.10
CA LYS A 145 -8.30 14.19 0.58
C LYS A 145 -9.71 14.68 0.19
N GLU A 146 -10.02 15.95 0.38
CA GLU A 146 -11.28 16.52 -0.06
C GLU A 146 -11.43 16.44 -1.58
N LEU A 147 -10.41 16.87 -2.32
CA LEU A 147 -10.40 16.85 -3.79
C LEU A 147 -10.67 15.44 -4.34
N LYS A 148 -10.00 14.43 -3.83
CA LYS A 148 -10.05 13.07 -4.38
C LYS A 148 -11.23 12.26 -3.86
N ASN A 149 -11.53 12.36 -2.57
CA ASN A 149 -12.50 11.48 -1.91
C ASN A 149 -13.93 12.05 -1.98
N VAL A 150 -14.09 13.37 -1.97
CA VAL A 150 -15.39 14.05 -1.99
C VAL A 150 -15.71 14.55 -3.39
N ARG A 151 -14.90 15.45 -3.94
CA ARG A 151 -15.15 16.10 -5.23
C ARG A 151 -14.80 15.24 -6.44
N ARG A 152 -13.95 14.20 -6.26
CA ARG A 152 -13.41 13.34 -7.32
C ARG A 152 -12.68 14.11 -8.42
N GLY A 153 -12.05 15.22 -8.05
CA GLY A 153 -11.31 16.11 -8.93
C GLY A 153 -9.94 15.54 -9.35
N ARG A 154 -9.20 16.35 -10.10
CA ARG A 154 -7.88 15.98 -10.62
C ARG A 154 -6.76 16.67 -9.83
N ILE A 155 -5.61 16.00 -9.73
CA ILE A 155 -4.45 16.53 -8.95
C ILE A 155 -3.97 17.90 -9.49
N LYS A 156 -4.26 18.23 -10.73
CA LYS A 156 -3.97 19.54 -11.33
C LYS A 156 -4.52 20.70 -10.48
N GLU A 157 -5.70 20.53 -9.88
CA GLU A 157 -6.36 21.55 -9.04
C GLU A 157 -5.52 21.92 -7.81
N TYR A 158 -4.63 21.03 -7.36
CA TYR A 158 -3.67 21.33 -6.29
C TYR A 158 -2.70 22.43 -6.72
N ALA A 159 -2.15 22.35 -7.94
CA ALA A 159 -1.24 23.38 -8.45
C ALA A 159 -1.97 24.72 -8.75
N GLU A 160 -3.25 24.67 -9.07
CA GLU A 160 -4.09 25.87 -9.23
C GLU A 160 -4.36 26.56 -7.88
N ARG A 161 -4.44 25.79 -6.80
CA ARG A 161 -4.73 26.28 -5.43
C ARG A 161 -3.48 26.79 -4.71
N PHE A 162 -2.35 26.13 -4.85
CA PHE A 162 -1.13 26.43 -4.08
C PHE A 162 -0.05 27.03 -4.97
N LYS A 163 0.39 28.24 -4.64
CA LYS A 163 1.44 28.94 -5.40
C LYS A 163 2.80 28.23 -5.28
N GLY A 164 3.57 28.25 -6.36
CA GLY A 164 4.90 27.64 -6.40
C GLY A 164 4.92 26.13 -6.69
N VAL A 165 3.75 25.52 -6.83
CA VAL A 165 3.63 24.12 -7.23
C VAL A 165 3.63 24.01 -8.75
N VAL A 166 4.39 23.06 -9.27
CA VAL A 166 4.44 22.76 -10.70
C VAL A 166 3.56 21.56 -11.02
N TYR A 167 2.67 21.72 -11.99
CA TYR A 167 1.93 20.59 -12.56
C TYR A 167 2.53 20.20 -13.90
N THR A 168 2.82 18.92 -14.08
CA THR A 168 3.31 18.35 -15.33
C THR A 168 2.28 17.34 -15.85
N PRO A 169 1.67 17.58 -17.02
CA PRO A 169 0.76 16.63 -17.63
C PRO A 169 1.52 15.39 -18.13
N VAL A 170 0.80 14.26 -18.27
CA VAL A 170 1.34 13.06 -18.91
C VAL A 170 1.67 13.38 -20.37
N ASP A 171 2.89 13.08 -20.79
CA ASP A 171 3.30 13.11 -22.19
C ASP A 171 3.43 11.67 -22.70
N PRO A 172 2.54 11.22 -23.60
CA PRO A 172 2.57 9.85 -24.13
C PRO A 172 3.78 9.55 -25.05
N LYS A 173 4.57 10.57 -25.39
CA LYS A 173 5.80 10.39 -26.18
C LYS A 173 7.00 9.99 -25.33
N LEU A 174 6.91 10.20 -24.01
CA LEU A 174 7.96 9.80 -23.08
C LEU A 174 7.82 8.31 -22.74
N ASP A 175 8.92 7.61 -22.77
CA ASP A 175 9.04 6.21 -22.37
C ASP A 175 9.48 6.05 -20.89
N TYR A 176 9.34 7.11 -20.10
CA TYR A 176 9.57 7.18 -18.67
C TYR A 176 8.59 8.17 -18.03
N ASN A 177 8.42 8.08 -16.71
CA ASN A 177 7.58 9.02 -15.95
C ASN A 177 8.45 10.11 -15.32
N PRO A 178 8.29 11.40 -15.74
CA PRO A 178 9.09 12.50 -15.22
C PRO A 178 8.98 12.73 -13.70
N LEU A 179 7.94 12.21 -13.05
CA LEU A 179 7.80 12.22 -11.60
C LEU A 179 9.05 11.61 -10.93
N TRP A 180 9.60 10.54 -11.50
CA TRP A 180 10.74 9.81 -10.95
C TRP A 180 12.10 10.46 -11.28
N ASN A 181 12.10 11.62 -11.93
CA ASN A 181 13.32 12.37 -12.29
C ASN A 181 13.62 13.55 -11.35
N HIS A 182 12.95 13.65 -10.22
CA HIS A 182 13.24 14.66 -9.20
C HIS A 182 14.26 14.16 -8.18
N LYS A 183 15.10 15.08 -7.66
CA LYS A 183 16.06 14.77 -6.58
C LYS A 183 15.31 14.40 -5.29
N ALA A 184 15.62 13.24 -4.73
CA ALA A 184 15.00 12.77 -3.50
C ALA A 184 15.86 11.71 -2.81
N HIS A 185 15.49 11.33 -1.60
CA HIS A 185 16.10 10.26 -0.82
C HIS A 185 15.33 8.95 -0.92
N CYS A 186 14.00 9.05 -0.92
CA CYS A 186 13.10 7.91 -0.87
C CYS A 186 12.01 8.02 -1.94
N ALA A 187 11.53 6.89 -2.47
CA ALA A 187 10.40 6.82 -3.37
C ALA A 187 9.36 5.81 -2.87
N PHE A 188 8.10 6.20 -2.96
CA PHE A 188 6.94 5.42 -2.53
C PHE A 188 5.95 5.30 -3.69
N PRO A 189 6.16 4.35 -4.61
CA PRO A 189 5.20 4.11 -5.68
C PRO A 189 3.89 3.60 -5.10
N SER A 190 2.82 4.41 -5.25
CA SER A 190 1.54 4.22 -4.57
C SER A 190 0.33 4.39 -5.51
N ALA A 191 0.57 4.33 -6.83
CA ALA A 191 -0.48 4.51 -7.85
C ALA A 191 -0.95 3.18 -8.44
N THR A 192 -0.17 2.60 -9.34
CA THR A 192 -0.60 1.45 -10.13
C THR A 192 0.52 0.43 -10.33
N GLN A 193 0.13 -0.74 -10.81
CA GLN A 193 1.12 -1.74 -11.26
C GLN A 193 1.90 -1.22 -12.46
N ASN A 194 3.17 -1.64 -12.58
CA ASN A 194 4.08 -1.33 -13.69
C ASN A 194 4.26 0.18 -13.96
N GLU A 195 4.19 1.01 -12.92
CA GLU A 195 4.38 2.46 -13.04
C GLU A 195 5.85 2.90 -13.06
N ILE A 196 6.77 2.01 -12.69
CA ILE A 196 8.23 2.24 -12.71
C ILE A 196 8.85 1.22 -13.66
N ASN A 197 9.39 1.67 -14.78
CA ASN A 197 10.17 0.85 -15.70
C ASN A 197 11.67 0.97 -15.44
N GLY A 198 12.51 0.28 -16.24
CA GLY A 198 13.97 0.32 -16.07
C GLY A 198 14.58 1.72 -16.19
N LYS A 199 14.03 2.59 -17.07
CA LYS A 199 14.50 3.98 -17.22
C LYS A 199 14.12 4.82 -16.01
N ASP A 200 12.91 4.64 -15.48
CA ASP A 200 12.47 5.30 -14.24
C ASP A 200 13.34 4.92 -13.06
N ALA A 201 13.69 3.64 -12.93
CA ALA A 201 14.58 3.16 -11.89
C ALA A 201 15.98 3.79 -12.00
N GLN A 202 16.54 3.88 -13.20
CA GLN A 202 17.82 4.58 -13.45
C GLN A 202 17.72 6.08 -13.10
N ASN A 203 16.60 6.72 -13.43
CA ASN A 203 16.35 8.12 -13.07
C ASN A 203 16.32 8.31 -11.56
N LEU A 204 15.61 7.47 -10.83
CA LEU A 204 15.57 7.49 -9.36
C LEU A 204 16.98 7.43 -8.75
N ILE A 205 17.78 6.44 -9.17
CA ILE A 205 19.14 6.27 -8.66
C ILE A 205 20.03 7.47 -9.00
N ARG A 206 20.01 7.95 -10.24
CA ARG A 206 20.78 9.12 -10.69
C ARG A 206 20.43 10.37 -9.89
N ASN A 207 19.19 10.50 -9.44
CA ASN A 207 18.70 11.62 -8.65
C ASN A 207 18.82 11.42 -7.14
N GLY A 208 19.56 10.40 -6.70
CA GLY A 208 19.96 10.21 -5.31
C GLY A 208 19.00 9.37 -4.47
N VAL A 209 17.98 8.75 -5.09
CA VAL A 209 17.08 7.82 -4.38
C VAL A 209 17.83 6.55 -4.03
N TYR A 210 17.87 6.23 -2.76
CA TYR A 210 18.51 5.03 -2.23
C TYR A 210 17.57 4.14 -1.40
N LEU A 211 16.28 4.54 -1.32
CA LEU A 211 15.21 3.74 -0.75
C LEU A 211 13.98 3.79 -1.66
N VAL A 212 13.45 2.62 -2.01
CA VAL A 212 12.14 2.46 -2.66
C VAL A 212 11.30 1.51 -1.81
N ALA A 213 10.11 1.94 -1.38
CA ALA A 213 9.15 1.10 -0.67
C ALA A 213 7.81 1.10 -1.40
N GLU A 214 7.43 -0.03 -1.92
CA GLU A 214 6.24 -0.18 -2.76
C GLU A 214 4.94 -0.18 -1.95
N GLY A 215 4.15 0.89 -2.10
CA GLY A 215 2.79 0.98 -1.54
C GLY A 215 1.75 0.33 -2.44
N ALA A 216 1.91 0.45 -3.77
CA ALA A 216 1.05 -0.21 -4.74
C ALA A 216 1.41 -1.70 -4.90
N ASN A 217 0.52 -2.44 -5.58
CA ASN A 217 0.80 -3.82 -5.95
C ASN A 217 1.63 -3.86 -7.23
N MET A 218 2.84 -4.44 -7.15
CA MET A 218 3.71 -4.68 -8.30
C MET A 218 3.97 -3.41 -9.15
N PRO A 219 4.34 -2.27 -8.54
CA PRO A 219 4.51 -1.02 -9.27
C PRO A 219 5.78 -0.99 -10.12
N SER A 220 6.82 -1.75 -9.75
CA SER A 220 8.07 -1.84 -10.50
C SER A 220 8.05 -3.02 -11.47
N THR A 221 8.47 -2.78 -12.72
CA THR A 221 8.68 -3.86 -13.69
C THR A 221 9.89 -4.72 -13.31
N PRO A 222 10.04 -5.94 -13.85
CA PRO A 222 11.22 -6.78 -13.60
C PRO A 222 12.53 -6.04 -13.88
N GLU A 223 12.60 -5.28 -14.97
CA GLU A 223 13.79 -4.51 -15.37
C GLU A 223 14.12 -3.41 -14.34
N ALA A 224 13.09 -2.78 -13.75
CA ALA A 224 13.29 -1.80 -12.68
C ALA A 224 13.82 -2.46 -11.41
N ILE A 225 13.30 -3.63 -11.07
CA ILE A 225 13.77 -4.41 -9.91
C ILE A 225 15.24 -4.79 -10.08
N ASP A 226 15.63 -5.26 -11.27
CA ASP A 226 17.02 -5.61 -11.56
C ASP A 226 17.96 -4.40 -11.35
N VAL A 227 17.57 -3.22 -11.84
CA VAL A 227 18.31 -1.96 -11.62
C VAL A 227 18.46 -1.66 -10.12
N PHE A 228 17.41 -1.80 -9.32
CA PHE A 228 17.47 -1.56 -7.87
C PHE A 228 18.39 -2.54 -7.15
N LEU A 229 18.36 -3.83 -7.53
CA LEU A 229 19.19 -4.86 -6.93
C LEU A 229 20.68 -4.70 -7.32
N GLU A 230 20.97 -4.39 -8.58
CA GLU A 230 22.34 -4.11 -9.06
C GLU A 230 22.98 -2.95 -8.29
N HIS A 231 22.23 -1.89 -8.05
CA HIS A 231 22.71 -0.71 -7.31
C HIS A 231 22.63 -0.88 -5.78
N LYS A 232 22.14 -2.02 -5.30
CA LYS A 232 22.04 -2.37 -3.88
C LYS A 232 21.37 -1.29 -3.04
N ILE A 233 20.33 -0.65 -3.57
CA ILE A 233 19.51 0.28 -2.80
C ILE A 233 18.63 -0.49 -1.80
N LEU A 234 18.04 0.21 -0.85
CA LEU A 234 17.01 -0.32 0.03
C LEU A 234 15.70 -0.46 -0.76
N TYR A 235 15.46 -1.63 -1.34
CA TYR A 235 14.26 -1.88 -2.13
C TYR A 235 13.30 -2.82 -1.39
N GLY A 236 12.20 -2.26 -0.91
CA GLY A 236 11.11 -2.98 -0.24
C GLY A 236 10.01 -3.37 -1.24
N PRO A 237 9.94 -4.63 -1.68
CA PRO A 237 8.94 -5.09 -2.65
C PRO A 237 7.53 -5.03 -2.07
N GLY A 238 6.54 -4.78 -2.91
CA GLY A 238 5.14 -4.63 -2.52
C GLY A 238 4.62 -5.75 -1.64
N LYS A 239 4.95 -7.01 -1.96
CA LYS A 239 4.56 -8.19 -1.17
C LYS A 239 4.96 -8.14 0.31
N ALA A 240 5.95 -7.32 0.68
CA ALA A 240 6.37 -7.08 2.06
C ALA A 240 5.98 -5.67 2.51
N ALA A 241 6.33 -4.64 1.74
CA ALA A 241 6.15 -3.25 2.13
C ALA A 241 4.66 -2.85 2.23
N ASN A 242 3.80 -3.31 1.33
CA ASN A 242 2.36 -2.97 1.37
C ASN A 242 1.49 -3.92 2.21
N ALA A 243 2.09 -4.86 2.91
CA ALA A 243 1.36 -5.85 3.71
C ALA A 243 0.52 -5.26 4.85
N GLY A 244 0.66 -3.97 5.16
CA GLY A 244 -0.12 -3.28 6.18
C GLY A 244 -1.63 -3.38 5.96
N GLY A 245 -2.08 -3.29 4.69
CA GLY A 245 -3.49 -3.43 4.35
C GLY A 245 -4.06 -4.80 4.70
N VAL A 246 -3.39 -5.88 4.30
CA VAL A 246 -3.82 -7.24 4.61
C VAL A 246 -3.65 -7.57 6.10
N ALA A 247 -2.60 -7.06 6.74
CA ALA A 247 -2.39 -7.22 8.18
C ALA A 247 -3.57 -6.63 8.97
N THR A 248 -3.97 -5.41 8.67
CA THR A 248 -5.12 -4.77 9.35
C THR A 248 -6.45 -5.43 8.97
N SER A 249 -6.57 -6.02 7.78
CA SER A 249 -7.72 -6.89 7.47
C SER A 249 -7.78 -8.10 8.41
N GLY A 250 -6.64 -8.75 8.68
CA GLY A 250 -6.56 -9.82 9.69
C GLY A 250 -6.92 -9.35 11.10
N LEU A 251 -6.48 -8.15 11.47
CA LEU A 251 -6.87 -7.54 12.76
C LEU A 251 -8.38 -7.23 12.81
N GLU A 252 -8.99 -6.78 11.72
CA GLU A 252 -10.44 -6.59 11.62
C GLU A 252 -11.19 -7.92 11.82
N MET A 253 -10.74 -8.98 11.16
CA MET A 253 -11.29 -10.32 11.34
C MET A 253 -11.16 -10.80 12.79
N SER A 254 -10.02 -10.57 13.43
CA SER A 254 -9.80 -10.91 14.85
C SER A 254 -10.76 -10.15 15.77
N GLN A 255 -10.95 -8.85 15.56
CA GLN A 255 -11.92 -8.04 16.31
C GLN A 255 -13.34 -8.57 16.14
N ASN A 256 -13.71 -8.95 14.90
CA ASN A 256 -15.04 -9.53 14.63
C ASN A 256 -15.25 -10.88 15.33
N SER A 257 -14.25 -11.75 15.32
CA SER A 257 -14.31 -13.04 16.00
C SER A 257 -14.42 -12.91 17.52
N LEU A 258 -13.73 -11.93 18.09
CA LEU A 258 -13.78 -11.61 19.51
C LEU A 258 -15.02 -10.78 19.90
N ARG A 259 -15.75 -10.23 18.93
CA ARG A 259 -16.86 -9.28 19.11
C ARG A 259 -16.43 -8.03 19.89
N LEU A 260 -15.22 -7.56 19.65
CA LEU A 260 -14.61 -6.39 20.26
C LEU A 260 -14.20 -5.38 19.19
N SER A 261 -14.06 -4.13 19.62
CA SER A 261 -13.45 -3.07 18.81
C SER A 261 -12.24 -2.53 19.56
N TRP A 262 -11.11 -2.42 18.88
CA TRP A 262 -9.88 -1.84 19.43
C TRP A 262 -9.80 -0.35 19.12
N THR A 263 -9.08 0.38 19.99
CA THR A 263 -8.79 1.80 19.73
C THR A 263 -7.86 1.97 18.54
N ARG A 264 -7.79 3.20 18.02
CA ARG A 264 -6.87 3.55 16.93
C ARG A 264 -5.42 3.24 17.30
N GLU A 265 -5.02 3.58 18.50
CA GLU A 265 -3.67 3.38 19.04
C GLU A 265 -3.34 1.88 19.15
N GLU A 266 -4.29 1.08 19.59
CA GLU A 266 -4.10 -0.37 19.69
C GLU A 266 -3.92 -1.02 18.32
N VAL A 267 -4.76 -0.65 17.34
CA VAL A 267 -4.63 -1.18 15.98
C VAL A 267 -3.33 -0.71 15.33
N ASP A 268 -2.96 0.57 15.48
CA ASP A 268 -1.72 1.11 14.91
C ASP A 268 -0.48 0.46 15.53
N ARG A 269 -0.47 0.28 16.85
CA ARG A 269 0.62 -0.43 17.55
C ARG A 269 0.78 -1.88 17.06
N ARG A 270 -0.31 -2.60 16.82
CA ARG A 270 -0.28 -3.95 16.25
C ARG A 270 0.22 -3.93 14.82
N LEU A 271 -0.23 -2.98 14.01
CA LEU A 271 0.26 -2.80 12.63
C LEU A 271 1.76 -2.57 12.59
N GLN A 272 2.30 -1.66 13.43
CA GLN A 272 3.74 -1.42 13.56
C GLN A 272 4.49 -2.71 13.90
N GLY A 273 4.01 -3.46 14.90
CA GLY A 273 4.62 -4.74 15.29
C GLY A 273 4.63 -5.77 14.17
N ILE A 274 3.55 -5.86 13.39
CA ILE A 274 3.45 -6.77 12.24
C ILE A 274 4.44 -6.35 11.13
N MET A 275 4.49 -5.06 10.79
CA MET A 275 5.40 -4.57 9.74
C MET A 275 6.87 -4.76 10.14
N LYS A 276 7.20 -4.55 11.40
CA LYS A 276 8.53 -4.83 11.96
C LYS A 276 8.87 -6.32 11.86
N ALA A 277 7.96 -7.20 12.26
CA ALA A 277 8.17 -8.66 12.16
C ALA A 277 8.35 -9.12 10.70
N ILE A 278 7.60 -8.56 9.75
CA ILE A 278 7.80 -8.83 8.32
C ILE A 278 9.20 -8.38 7.88
N HIS A 279 9.63 -7.19 8.28
CA HIS A 279 10.94 -6.67 7.96
C HIS A 279 12.05 -7.56 8.53
N GLU A 280 11.95 -7.96 9.81
CA GLU A 280 12.90 -8.86 10.46
C GLU A 280 13.03 -10.19 9.71
N GLN A 281 11.94 -10.80 9.27
CA GLN A 281 11.98 -12.02 8.45
C GLN A 281 12.68 -11.78 7.11
N CYS A 282 12.42 -10.64 6.45
CA CYS A 282 13.12 -10.29 5.22
C CYS A 282 14.62 -10.13 5.45
N VAL A 283 15.06 -9.58 6.58
CA VAL A 283 16.46 -9.44 6.93
C VAL A 283 17.11 -10.81 7.19
N ILE A 284 16.45 -11.68 7.97
CA ILE A 284 16.96 -13.02 8.29
C ILE A 284 17.31 -13.81 7.03
N TYR A 285 16.41 -13.81 6.05
CA TYR A 285 16.58 -14.61 4.83
C TYR A 285 17.19 -13.87 3.64
N GLY A 286 17.26 -12.54 3.70
CA GLY A 286 17.76 -11.70 2.61
C GLY A 286 19.14 -11.08 2.85
N LYS A 287 19.75 -11.27 4.02
CA LYS A 287 21.03 -10.64 4.36
C LYS A 287 22.18 -11.20 3.52
N GLU A 288 22.94 -10.32 2.89
CA GLU A 288 24.10 -10.61 2.05
C GLU A 288 25.25 -9.66 2.49
N GLY A 289 26.02 -10.04 3.48
CA GLY A 289 27.05 -9.17 4.07
C GLY A 289 26.43 -7.92 4.71
N ASN A 290 26.76 -6.75 4.17
CA ASN A 290 26.22 -5.46 4.63
C ASN A 290 24.98 -5.00 3.85
N TYR A 291 24.49 -5.82 2.93
CA TYR A 291 23.28 -5.55 2.13
C TYR A 291 22.15 -6.50 2.52
N VAL A 292 20.92 -6.05 2.35
CA VAL A 292 19.73 -6.88 2.51
C VAL A 292 18.95 -6.91 1.18
N ASN A 293 18.89 -8.08 0.57
CA ASN A 293 18.04 -8.34 -0.58
C ASN A 293 16.62 -8.67 -0.10
N TYR A 294 15.79 -7.64 0.03
CA TYR A 294 14.42 -7.78 0.53
C TYR A 294 13.52 -8.62 -0.38
N VAL A 295 13.79 -8.67 -1.69
CA VAL A 295 13.05 -9.54 -2.64
C VAL A 295 13.29 -11.00 -2.29
N ARG A 296 14.56 -11.39 -2.16
CA ARG A 296 14.97 -12.73 -1.75
C ARG A 296 14.44 -13.06 -0.36
N GLY A 297 14.61 -12.15 0.59
CA GLY A 297 14.17 -12.33 1.96
C GLY A 297 12.67 -12.58 2.07
N ALA A 298 11.85 -11.76 1.40
CA ALA A 298 10.40 -11.91 1.40
C ALA A 298 9.95 -13.23 0.76
N ASN A 299 10.58 -13.63 -0.37
CA ASN A 299 10.26 -14.87 -1.05
C ASN A 299 10.57 -16.11 -0.18
N ILE A 300 11.78 -16.17 0.39
CA ILE A 300 12.20 -17.30 1.20
C ILE A 300 11.37 -17.39 2.48
N ALA A 301 11.17 -16.28 3.19
CA ALA A 301 10.38 -16.25 4.42
C ALA A 301 8.94 -16.72 4.18
N GLY A 302 8.31 -16.26 3.11
CA GLY A 302 6.96 -16.69 2.73
C GLY A 302 6.91 -18.18 2.35
N PHE A 303 7.87 -18.65 1.58
CA PHE A 303 7.96 -20.05 1.17
C PHE A 303 8.14 -20.99 2.37
N ILE A 304 9.10 -20.72 3.26
CA ILE A 304 9.38 -21.57 4.42
C ILE A 304 8.14 -21.72 5.29
N LYS A 305 7.43 -20.62 5.58
CA LYS A 305 6.23 -20.66 6.41
C LYS A 305 5.15 -21.56 5.84
N VAL A 306 4.95 -21.54 4.51
CA VAL A 306 3.98 -22.39 3.84
C VAL A 306 4.47 -23.83 3.75
N ALA A 307 5.73 -24.04 3.41
CA ALA A 307 6.33 -25.36 3.28
C ALA A 307 6.30 -26.14 4.63
N ASP A 308 6.68 -25.47 5.71
CA ASP A 308 6.65 -26.08 7.06
C ASP A 308 5.21 -26.46 7.43
N ALA A 309 4.24 -25.58 7.20
CA ALA A 309 2.84 -25.89 7.46
C ALA A 309 2.34 -27.08 6.61
N MET A 310 2.78 -27.21 5.36
CA MET A 310 2.43 -28.35 4.51
C MET A 310 3.08 -29.65 5.02
N LEU A 311 4.32 -29.58 5.49
CA LEU A 311 5.00 -30.74 6.08
C LEU A 311 4.29 -31.20 7.36
N ASP A 312 3.93 -30.25 8.23
CA ASP A 312 3.24 -30.55 9.50
C ASP A 312 1.85 -31.17 9.29
N GLN A 313 1.13 -30.73 8.28
CA GLN A 313 -0.22 -31.22 7.97
C GLN A 313 -0.23 -32.51 7.13
N GLY A 314 0.89 -32.84 6.50
CA GLY A 314 1.00 -33.98 5.59
C GLY A 314 0.32 -33.74 4.22
N VAL A 315 0.28 -34.81 3.43
CA VAL A 315 -0.42 -34.80 2.13
C VAL A 315 -1.87 -35.20 2.36
N VAL A 316 -2.78 -34.25 2.21
CA VAL A 316 -4.23 -34.43 2.34
C VAL A 316 -4.93 -34.21 1.01
#